data_7d82feaab3a1856c770add018f5f4dc0
#
_entry.id   7d82feaab3a1856c770add018f5f4dc0
#
_cell.length_a   1.000
_cell.length_b   1.000
_cell.length_c   1.000
_cell.angle_alpha   90.00
_cell.angle_beta   90.00
_cell.angle_gamma   90.00
#
_symmetry.space_group_name_H-M   'P 1'
#
loop_
_entity.id
_entity.type
_entity.pdbx_description
1 polymer ?
#
loop_
_entity_poly.entity_id
_entity_poly.type
_entity_poly.pdbx_seq_one_letter_code
_entity_poly.pdbx_strand_id
1 'polypeptide(L)'
;DRISGLIIPGGESTTMSKLLYNSNFVPEIKEFAKSNPILGSCAGAIIMSRNSFDERVLNLGLLDIEIDRNAYGRQVFSFSDKIQVIDGKNKSLCEVLFIRAPKIISVGNDCSVFALRNDEIIGVRQGKHFAITCHPELMHETKIHEMCFKSN
;
A
#
# COMPACT_ATOMS: atom_id res chain seq x y z
N ASP A 1 14.36 17.13 12.33
CA ASP A 1 13.44 17.67 11.30
C ASP A 1 12.12 16.93 11.39
N ARG A 2 11.01 17.65 11.27
CA ARG A 2 9.68 17.04 11.32
C ARG A 2 9.24 16.71 9.90
N ILE A 3 8.93 15.43 9.64
CA ILE A 3 8.27 15.00 8.40
C ILE A 3 6.75 15.02 8.61
N SER A 4 5.98 15.30 7.56
CA SER A 4 4.51 15.40 7.61
C SER A 4 3.81 14.18 7.00
N GLY A 5 4.54 13.24 6.44
CA GLY A 5 4.04 12.01 5.86
C GLY A 5 5.16 11.01 5.62
N LEU A 6 4.81 9.74 5.46
CA LEU A 6 5.76 8.65 5.24
C LEU A 6 5.32 7.80 4.04
N ILE A 7 6.26 7.42 3.19
CA ILE A 7 6.06 6.41 2.16
C ILE A 7 6.82 5.14 2.55
N ILE A 8 6.14 4.01 2.60
CA ILE A 8 6.75 2.68 2.68
C ILE A 8 6.76 2.11 1.26
N PRO A 9 7.91 2.11 0.57
CA PRO A 9 7.97 1.79 -0.85
C PRO A 9 7.83 0.30 -1.13
N GLY A 10 7.80 -0.04 -2.41
CA GLY A 10 7.96 -1.41 -2.87
C GLY A 10 9.35 -1.96 -2.59
N GLY A 11 9.50 -3.26 -2.72
CA GLY A 11 10.73 -4.00 -2.46
C GLY A 11 10.44 -5.45 -2.09
N GLU A 12 11.36 -6.08 -1.37
CA GLU A 12 11.18 -7.44 -0.85
C GLU A 12 10.70 -7.36 0.61
N SER A 13 9.46 -7.78 0.85
CA SER A 13 8.76 -7.56 2.14
C SER A 13 9.42 -8.24 3.34
N THR A 14 10.07 -9.40 3.17
CA THR A 14 10.74 -10.07 4.29
C THR A 14 12.05 -9.37 4.66
N THR A 15 12.80 -8.85 3.68
CA THR A 15 14.00 -8.05 3.90
C THR A 15 13.66 -6.72 4.57
N MET A 16 12.62 -6.04 4.07
CA MET A 16 12.14 -4.79 4.68
C MET A 16 11.69 -5.01 6.13
N SER A 17 10.98 -6.11 6.39
CA SER A 17 10.55 -6.48 7.75
C SER A 17 11.72 -6.67 8.70
N LYS A 18 12.77 -7.37 8.28
CA LYS A 18 14.01 -7.54 9.06
C LYS A 18 14.70 -6.20 9.33
N LEU A 19 14.80 -5.33 8.33
CA LEU A 19 15.42 -4.02 8.48
C LEU A 19 14.64 -3.15 9.47
N LEU A 20 13.32 -3.08 9.35
CA LEU A 20 12.47 -2.31 10.26
C LEU A 20 12.56 -2.83 11.71
N TYR A 21 12.59 -4.15 11.88
CA TYR A 21 12.73 -4.77 13.18
C TYR A 21 14.11 -4.49 13.81
N ASN A 22 15.19 -4.73 13.05
CA ASN A 22 16.57 -4.58 13.53
C ASN A 22 16.92 -3.12 13.83
N SER A 23 16.32 -2.16 13.12
CA SER A 23 16.52 -0.72 13.32
C SER A 23 15.64 -0.15 14.44
N ASN A 24 14.77 -0.97 15.04
CA ASN A 24 13.78 -0.54 16.04
C ASN A 24 12.82 0.57 15.54
N PHE A 25 12.54 0.61 14.23
CA PHE A 25 11.63 1.61 13.63
C PHE A 25 10.14 1.30 13.84
N VAL A 26 9.80 0.08 14.20
CA VAL A 26 8.38 -0.35 14.32
C VAL A 26 7.60 0.51 15.33
N PRO A 27 8.09 0.77 16.57
CA PRO A 27 7.40 1.64 17.50
C PRO A 27 7.26 3.07 16.98
N GLU A 28 8.31 3.60 16.33
CA GLU A 28 8.33 4.97 15.81
C GLU A 28 7.33 5.15 14.66
N ILE A 29 7.24 4.17 13.75
CA ILE A 29 6.25 4.20 12.66
C ILE A 29 4.83 4.14 13.23
N LYS A 30 4.57 3.29 14.22
CA LYS A 30 3.25 3.20 14.85
C LYS A 30 2.87 4.48 15.58
N GLU A 31 3.81 5.12 16.25
CA GLU A 31 3.56 6.41 16.90
C GLU A 31 3.32 7.52 15.87
N PHE A 32 4.14 7.57 14.81
CA PHE A 32 4.00 8.51 13.70
C PHE A 32 2.63 8.38 13.01
N ALA A 33 2.16 7.14 12.81
CA ALA A 33 0.89 6.82 12.17
C ALA A 33 -0.33 7.40 12.91
N LYS A 34 -0.25 7.65 14.22
CA LYS A 34 -1.35 8.24 14.98
C LYS A 34 -1.72 9.64 14.47
N SER A 35 -0.75 10.41 14.02
CA SER A 35 -0.94 11.81 13.64
C SER A 35 -0.73 12.11 12.16
N ASN A 36 0.05 11.29 11.47
CA ASN A 36 0.51 11.59 10.11
C ASN A 36 0.11 10.51 9.10
N PRO A 37 -0.10 10.87 7.82
CA PRO A 37 -0.45 9.92 6.77
C PRO A 37 0.73 9.01 6.41
N ILE A 38 0.41 7.77 6.05
CA ILE A 38 1.35 6.80 5.51
C ILE A 38 0.78 6.20 4.23
N LEU A 39 1.60 6.17 3.19
CA LEU A 39 1.32 5.49 1.92
C LEU A 39 2.22 4.27 1.79
N GLY A 40 1.64 3.09 1.59
CA GLY A 40 2.37 1.87 1.26
C GLY A 40 2.12 1.44 -0.18
N SER A 41 3.20 1.23 -0.96
CA SER A 41 3.12 0.66 -2.31
C SER A 41 3.73 -0.74 -2.36
N CYS A 42 3.08 -1.67 -3.04
CA CYS A 42 3.54 -3.04 -3.24
C CYS A 42 3.95 -3.72 -1.90
N ALA A 43 5.24 -3.93 -1.63
CA ALA A 43 5.73 -4.48 -0.36
C ALA A 43 5.35 -3.60 0.85
N GLY A 44 5.28 -2.28 0.67
CA GLY A 44 4.79 -1.35 1.70
C GLY A 44 3.33 -1.61 2.08
N ALA A 45 2.48 -1.93 1.11
CA ALA A 45 1.09 -2.31 1.38
C ALA A 45 1.01 -3.62 2.20
N ILE A 46 1.89 -4.59 1.90
CA ILE A 46 1.98 -5.85 2.66
C ILE A 46 2.37 -5.56 4.12
N ILE A 47 3.37 -4.71 4.35
CA ILE A 47 3.84 -4.34 5.69
C ILE A 47 2.76 -3.57 6.48
N MET A 48 1.99 -2.72 5.82
CA MET A 48 0.92 -1.95 6.47
C MET A 48 -0.33 -2.77 6.78
N SER A 49 -0.52 -3.94 6.15
CA SER A 49 -1.69 -4.80 6.35
C SER A 49 -1.80 -5.36 7.77
N ARG A 50 -2.97 -5.87 8.08
CA ARG A 50 -3.22 -6.65 9.30
C ARG A 50 -2.60 -8.05 9.23
N ASN A 51 -2.62 -8.67 8.05
CA ASN A 51 -2.16 -10.03 7.83
C ASN A 51 -1.67 -10.22 6.39
N SER A 52 -0.56 -10.91 6.22
CA SER A 52 0.04 -11.25 4.92
C SER A 52 0.21 -12.76 4.69
N PHE A 53 -0.28 -13.59 5.61
CA PHE A 53 -0.17 -15.06 5.57
C PHE A 53 1.28 -15.58 5.47
N ASP A 54 2.26 -14.78 5.90
CA ASP A 54 3.67 -15.15 5.94
C ASP A 54 4.30 -14.64 7.23
N GLU A 55 4.62 -15.55 8.15
CA GLU A 55 5.18 -15.24 9.47
C GLU A 55 6.53 -14.52 9.43
N ARG A 56 7.21 -14.55 8.28
CA ARG A 56 8.49 -13.83 8.08
C ARG A 56 8.28 -12.35 7.79
N VAL A 57 7.05 -11.94 7.53
CA VAL A 57 6.69 -10.56 7.20
C VAL A 57 6.11 -9.86 8.42
N LEU A 58 6.67 -8.70 8.72
CA LEU A 58 6.11 -7.79 9.70
C LEU A 58 4.80 -7.20 9.17
N ASN A 59 3.73 -7.35 9.94
CA ASN A 59 2.47 -6.67 9.70
C ASN A 59 2.28 -5.58 10.74
N LEU A 60 2.24 -4.31 10.33
CA LEU A 60 2.07 -3.15 11.22
C LEU A 60 0.62 -3.01 11.71
N GLY A 61 -0.34 -3.54 10.96
CA GLY A 61 -1.76 -3.43 11.28
C GLY A 61 -2.31 -2.00 11.19
N LEU A 62 -1.75 -1.18 10.27
CA LEU A 62 -2.21 0.20 10.04
C LEU A 62 -3.47 0.26 9.20
N LEU A 63 -3.75 -0.79 8.45
CA LEU A 63 -4.93 -0.98 7.62
C LEU A 63 -5.55 -2.34 7.92
N ASP A 64 -6.86 -2.37 8.11
CA ASP A 64 -7.63 -3.61 8.30
C ASP A 64 -7.84 -4.32 6.96
N ILE A 65 -6.76 -4.79 6.37
CA ILE A 65 -6.73 -5.57 5.14
C ILE A 65 -5.89 -6.83 5.29
N GLU A 66 -6.23 -7.85 4.53
CA GLU A 66 -5.41 -9.04 4.35
C GLU A 66 -4.86 -9.07 2.93
N ILE A 67 -3.58 -9.36 2.80
CA ILE A 67 -2.87 -9.34 1.52
C ILE A 67 -2.14 -10.66 1.30
N ASP A 68 -2.43 -11.32 0.16
CA ASP A 68 -1.61 -12.44 -0.30
C ASP A 68 -0.45 -11.89 -1.16
N ARG A 69 0.77 -12.04 -0.66
CA ARG A 69 1.99 -11.61 -1.35
C ARG A 69 2.37 -12.47 -2.55
N ASN A 70 1.81 -13.67 -2.66
CA ASN A 70 2.16 -14.67 -3.69
C ASN A 70 0.97 -15.05 -4.57
N ALA A 71 -0.12 -14.30 -4.57
CA ALA A 71 -1.38 -14.65 -5.22
C ALA A 71 -1.25 -14.97 -6.72
N TYR A 72 -0.26 -14.40 -7.40
CA TYR A 72 -0.02 -14.64 -8.84
C TYR A 72 1.04 -15.71 -9.12
N GLY A 73 1.47 -16.45 -8.09
CA GLY A 73 2.46 -17.52 -8.23
C GLY A 73 3.90 -17.05 -8.41
N ARG A 74 4.78 -17.99 -8.79
CA ARG A 74 6.23 -17.70 -8.94
C ARG A 74 6.59 -17.01 -10.26
N GLN A 75 5.68 -16.93 -11.21
CA GLN A 75 5.95 -16.29 -12.51
C GLN A 75 5.88 -14.77 -12.37
N VAL A 76 7.01 -14.17 -12.63
CA VAL A 76 7.24 -12.73 -12.50
C VAL A 76 6.82 -12.05 -13.80
N PHE A 77 5.58 -11.58 -13.87
CA PHE A 77 5.19 -10.66 -14.92
C PHE A 77 5.17 -9.25 -14.37
N SER A 78 6.00 -8.39 -14.97
CA SER A 78 5.85 -6.95 -14.85
C SER A 78 5.04 -6.49 -16.04
N PHE A 79 3.99 -5.71 -15.82
CA PHE A 79 3.16 -5.12 -16.87
C PHE A 79 2.61 -3.79 -16.40
N SER A 80 2.38 -2.90 -17.36
CA SER A 80 1.60 -1.67 -17.11
C SER A 80 0.13 -1.92 -17.42
N ASP A 81 -0.74 -1.26 -16.67
CA ASP A 81 -2.17 -1.27 -16.91
C ASP A 81 -2.82 0.00 -16.35
N LYS A 82 -4.05 0.25 -16.77
CA LYS A 82 -4.86 1.36 -16.26
C LYS A 82 -5.73 0.89 -15.11
N ILE A 83 -5.68 1.63 -14.02
CA ILE A 83 -6.56 1.46 -12.87
C ILE A 83 -7.54 2.61 -12.77
N GLN A 84 -8.73 2.35 -12.25
CA GLN A 84 -9.68 3.39 -11.88
C GLN A 84 -9.36 3.87 -10.48
N VAL A 85 -9.08 5.17 -10.33
CA VAL A 85 -8.89 5.84 -9.03
C VAL A 85 -10.15 6.63 -8.70
N ILE A 86 -10.64 6.45 -7.46
CA ILE A 86 -11.87 7.05 -6.93
C ILE A 86 -11.47 8.04 -5.84
N ASP A 87 -11.77 9.31 -6.05
CA ASP A 87 -11.51 10.41 -5.13
C ASP A 87 -12.81 11.15 -4.84
N GLY A 88 -13.50 10.74 -3.78
CA GLY A 88 -14.85 11.18 -3.48
C GLY A 88 -15.83 10.78 -4.60
N LYS A 89 -16.38 11.77 -5.30
CA LYS A 89 -17.28 11.54 -6.46
C LYS A 89 -16.54 11.47 -7.80
N ASN A 90 -15.26 11.81 -7.80
CA ASN A 90 -14.45 11.85 -9.01
C ASN A 90 -13.84 10.47 -9.29
N LYS A 91 -13.86 10.10 -10.56
CA LYS A 91 -13.19 8.88 -11.06
C LYS A 91 -12.21 9.28 -12.14
N SER A 92 -10.99 8.76 -12.07
CA SER A 92 -9.95 8.98 -13.06
C SER A 92 -9.27 7.66 -13.42
N LEU A 93 -8.68 7.60 -14.59
CA LEU A 93 -7.83 6.48 -15.00
C LEU A 93 -6.37 6.90 -14.80
N CYS A 94 -5.63 6.05 -14.11
CA CYS A 94 -4.21 6.22 -13.86
C CYS A 94 -3.46 5.04 -14.46
N GLU A 95 -2.38 5.29 -15.18
CA GLU A 95 -1.50 4.23 -15.66
C GLU A 95 -0.48 3.88 -14.57
N VAL A 96 -0.36 2.61 -14.25
CA VAL A 96 0.50 2.12 -13.17
C VAL A 96 1.25 0.86 -13.59
N LEU A 97 2.37 0.61 -12.92
CA LEU A 97 3.19 -0.58 -13.15
C LEU A 97 2.95 -1.62 -12.06
N PHE A 98 2.69 -2.84 -12.47
CA PHE A 98 2.59 -4.01 -11.61
C PHE A 98 3.90 -4.81 -11.70
N ILE A 99 4.58 -5.03 -10.58
CA ILE A 99 5.80 -5.82 -10.49
C ILE A 99 5.62 -6.83 -9.37
N ARG A 100 5.36 -8.09 -9.71
CA ARG A 100 5.09 -9.14 -8.70
C ARG A 100 4.10 -8.65 -7.62
N ALA A 101 3.06 -7.98 -8.08
CA ALA A 101 2.12 -7.29 -7.21
C ALA A 101 1.45 -8.28 -6.24
N PRO A 102 1.27 -7.92 -4.97
CA PRO A 102 0.44 -8.70 -4.06
C PRO A 102 -1.04 -8.49 -4.40
N LYS A 103 -1.91 -9.31 -3.81
CA LYS A 103 -3.36 -9.21 -3.97
C LYS A 103 -4.04 -8.93 -2.63
N ILE A 104 -4.92 -7.94 -2.60
CA ILE A 104 -5.79 -7.68 -1.45
C ILE A 104 -6.89 -8.75 -1.46
N ILE A 105 -6.96 -9.54 -0.40
CA ILE A 105 -7.89 -10.67 -0.26
C ILE A 105 -9.12 -10.28 0.54
N SER A 106 -8.94 -9.44 1.57
CA SER A 106 -9.99 -9.02 2.47
C SER A 106 -9.82 -7.55 2.84
N VAL A 107 -10.93 -6.84 2.96
CA VAL A 107 -11.00 -5.43 3.34
C VAL A 107 -12.00 -5.29 4.48
N GLY A 108 -11.54 -4.75 5.62
CA GLY A 108 -12.38 -4.52 6.79
C GLY A 108 -13.36 -3.35 6.60
N ASN A 109 -14.33 -3.27 7.49
CA ASN A 109 -15.44 -2.32 7.38
C ASN A 109 -15.03 -0.85 7.48
N ASP A 110 -13.93 -0.56 8.18
CA ASP A 110 -13.41 0.81 8.34
C ASP A 110 -12.54 1.26 7.16
N CYS A 111 -12.30 0.37 6.21
CA CYS A 111 -11.55 0.65 5.00
C CYS A 111 -12.48 1.07 3.86
N SER A 112 -12.00 1.93 2.99
CA SER A 112 -12.65 2.27 1.73
C SER A 112 -11.74 1.98 0.55
N VAL A 113 -12.32 1.40 -0.50
CA VAL A 113 -11.63 1.11 -1.76
C VAL A 113 -11.52 2.41 -2.55
N PHE A 114 -10.30 2.79 -2.95
CA PHE A 114 -10.06 3.97 -3.78
C PHE A 114 -9.47 3.64 -5.15
N ALA A 115 -8.98 2.42 -5.37
CA ALA A 115 -8.42 2.02 -6.65
C ALA A 115 -8.85 0.60 -7.04
N LEU A 116 -9.29 0.46 -8.30
CA LEU A 116 -9.76 -0.80 -8.89
C LEU A 116 -9.10 -1.02 -10.24
N ARG A 117 -8.76 -2.28 -10.53
CA ARG A 117 -8.41 -2.79 -11.85
C ARG A 117 -9.47 -3.79 -12.26
N ASN A 118 -10.36 -3.40 -13.19
CA ASN A 118 -11.61 -4.12 -13.40
C ASN A 118 -12.36 -4.27 -12.07
N ASP A 119 -12.64 -5.49 -11.61
CA ASP A 119 -13.28 -5.77 -10.32
C ASP A 119 -12.27 -6.09 -9.20
N GLU A 120 -10.97 -6.03 -9.49
CA GLU A 120 -9.92 -6.33 -8.53
C GLU A 120 -9.60 -5.08 -7.69
N ILE A 121 -9.57 -5.25 -6.36
CA ILE A 121 -9.18 -4.17 -5.43
C ILE A 121 -7.66 -4.01 -5.49
N ILE A 122 -7.22 -2.83 -5.94
CA ILE A 122 -5.80 -2.47 -6.08
C ILE A 122 -5.36 -1.52 -4.97
N GLY A 123 -6.26 -0.68 -4.47
CA GLY A 123 -5.93 0.28 -3.42
C GLY A 123 -7.05 0.50 -2.43
N VAL A 124 -6.66 0.62 -1.17
CA VAL A 124 -7.55 0.89 -0.03
C VAL A 124 -6.99 1.98 0.86
N ARG A 125 -7.89 2.70 1.53
CA ARG A 125 -7.55 3.66 2.57
C ARG A 125 -8.31 3.36 3.85
N GLN A 126 -7.71 3.68 4.98
CA GLN A 126 -8.34 3.72 6.30
C GLN A 126 -7.89 4.98 7.02
N GLY A 127 -8.84 5.87 7.28
CA GLY A 127 -8.53 7.20 7.80
C GLY A 127 -7.57 7.95 6.85
N LYS A 128 -6.37 8.29 7.35
CA LYS A 128 -5.32 9.00 6.61
C LYS A 128 -4.30 8.07 5.92
N HIS A 129 -4.38 6.75 6.13
CA HIS A 129 -3.43 5.80 5.56
C HIS A 129 -3.93 5.21 4.26
N PHE A 130 -3.02 5.05 3.31
CA PHE A 130 -3.29 4.51 1.98
C PHE A 130 -2.37 3.32 1.70
N ALA A 131 -2.91 2.29 1.05
CA ALA A 131 -2.12 1.19 0.51
C ALA A 131 -2.55 0.88 -0.92
N ILE A 132 -1.57 0.63 -1.78
CA ILE A 132 -1.78 0.24 -3.17
C ILE A 132 -0.84 -0.92 -3.54
N THR A 133 -1.33 -1.88 -4.33
CA THR A 133 -0.56 -3.08 -4.68
C THR A 133 0.41 -2.91 -5.85
N CYS A 134 0.28 -1.83 -6.61
CA CYS A 134 1.11 -1.48 -7.76
C CYS A 134 2.10 -0.35 -7.47
N HIS A 135 2.79 0.11 -8.52
CA HIS A 135 3.84 1.14 -8.48
C HIS A 135 3.42 2.37 -9.30
N PRO A 136 2.61 3.31 -8.74
CA PRO A 136 2.26 4.55 -9.44
C PRO A 136 3.47 5.45 -9.67
N GLU A 137 4.44 5.44 -8.75
CA GLU A 137 5.65 6.26 -8.80
C GLU A 137 6.54 5.96 -10.01
N LEU A 138 6.47 4.75 -10.56
CA LEU A 138 7.28 4.35 -11.72
C LEU A 138 6.69 4.80 -13.06
N MET A 139 5.44 5.26 -13.06
CA MET A 139 4.75 5.80 -14.25
C MET A 139 4.52 7.31 -14.15
N HIS A 140 5.23 8.00 -13.25
CA HIS A 140 5.06 9.43 -12.97
C HIS A 140 3.64 9.82 -12.54
N GLU A 141 2.88 8.87 -11.98
CA GLU A 141 1.53 9.10 -11.50
C GLU A 141 1.55 9.71 -10.10
N THR A 142 1.10 10.96 -9.96
CA THR A 142 1.11 11.70 -8.70
C THR A 142 -0.24 11.69 -7.96
N LYS A 143 -1.32 11.35 -8.64
CA LYS A 143 -2.69 11.44 -8.10
C LYS A 143 -2.84 10.74 -6.75
N ILE A 144 -2.30 9.55 -6.61
CA ILE A 144 -2.40 8.75 -5.39
C ILE A 144 -1.60 9.39 -4.25
N HIS A 145 -0.41 9.91 -4.54
CA HIS A 145 0.39 10.66 -3.58
C HIS A 145 -0.32 11.94 -3.13
N GLU A 146 -0.94 12.64 -4.07
CA GLU A 146 -1.73 13.85 -3.76
C GLU A 146 -2.92 13.53 -2.87
N MET A 147 -3.66 12.46 -3.14
CA MET A 147 -4.77 12.02 -2.30
C MET A 147 -4.33 11.70 -0.87
N CYS A 148 -3.15 11.11 -0.70
CA CYS A 148 -2.63 10.75 0.62
C CYS A 148 -2.09 11.97 1.39
N PHE A 149 -1.40 12.90 0.72
CA PHE A 149 -0.60 13.93 1.40
C PHE A 149 -1.12 15.36 1.27
N LYS A 150 -1.99 15.66 0.29
CA LYS A 150 -2.56 16.99 0.10
C LYS A 150 -3.96 17.19 0.71
N SER A 151 -4.60 16.12 1.18
CA SER A 151 -5.97 16.17 1.72
C SER A 151 -6.03 16.53 3.20
N ASN A 152 -5.02 17.18 3.72
CA ASN A 152 -4.97 17.64 5.13
C ASN A 152 -4.96 19.16 5.21
#